data_55ab4ae0971827d8923b00faeadebad7
#
_entry.id   55ab4ae0971827d8923b00faeadebad7
#
_cell.length_a   1.000
_cell.length_b   1.000
_cell.length_c   1.000
_cell.angle_alpha   90.00
_cell.angle_beta   90.00
_cell.angle_gamma   90.00
#
_symmetry.space_group_name_H-M   'P 1'
#
loop_
_entity.id
_entity.type
_entity.pdbx_description
1 polymer ?
#
loop_
_entity_poly.entity_id
_entity_poly.type
_entity_poly.pdbx_seq_one_letter_code
_entity_poly.pdbx_strand_id
1 'polypeptide(L)'
;MSIINQLGLNTRVPYHFLLYSFTFGGTAFYSWVVSPIVFKRLPREEFSNLQSHVFPCYFGVQTFAPAVLALISPLKFCPFTGGLLAASAIGGLINLVGLLPVCKTLKEKKNKLIADKQDKGADGEPSEEFAAVTKKFGCYHGVSMLVNVVSIASLGVYGLALAKGLSKL
;
A
#
# COMPACT_ATOMS: atom_id res chain seq x y z
N MET A 1 -25.89 26.07 -20.56
CA MET A 1 -25.06 25.91 -19.34
C MET A 1 -23.68 25.43 -19.77
N SER A 2 -22.58 26.04 -19.29
CA SER A 2 -21.22 25.64 -19.69
C SER A 2 -20.92 24.24 -19.14
N ILE A 3 -20.14 23.43 -19.86
CA ILE A 3 -19.71 22.08 -19.42
C ILE A 3 -18.95 22.12 -18.10
N ILE A 4 -18.24 23.20 -17.83
CA ILE A 4 -17.55 23.46 -16.56
C ILE A 4 -18.53 23.47 -15.39
N ASN A 5 -19.67 24.13 -15.55
CA ASN A 5 -20.69 24.20 -14.50
C ASN A 5 -21.45 22.87 -14.36
N GLN A 6 -21.70 22.16 -15.47
CA GLN A 6 -22.37 20.85 -15.43
C GLN A 6 -21.54 19.80 -14.70
N LEU A 7 -20.21 19.81 -14.87
CA LEU A 7 -19.28 18.88 -14.24
C LEU A 7 -18.74 19.38 -12.87
N GLY A 8 -19.13 20.59 -12.44
CA GLY A 8 -18.66 21.20 -11.19
C GLY A 8 -17.15 21.44 -11.14
N LEU A 9 -16.50 21.63 -12.31
CA LEU A 9 -15.02 21.77 -12.41
C LEU A 9 -14.49 23.06 -11.75
N ASN A 10 -15.37 23.97 -11.37
CA ASN A 10 -15.06 25.16 -10.59
C ASN A 10 -15.05 24.90 -9.05
N THR A 11 -15.31 23.66 -8.63
CA THR A 11 -15.31 23.24 -7.22
C THR A 11 -14.23 22.20 -6.95
N ARG A 12 -13.98 21.90 -5.67
CA ARG A 12 -13.02 20.85 -5.25
C ARG A 12 -13.60 19.45 -5.36
N VAL A 13 -14.93 19.32 -5.43
CA VAL A 13 -15.66 18.04 -5.35
C VAL A 13 -15.20 17.02 -6.40
N PRO A 14 -15.21 17.31 -7.70
CA PRO A 14 -14.85 16.32 -8.71
C PRO A 14 -13.39 15.87 -8.61
N TYR A 15 -12.46 16.79 -8.32
CA TYR A 15 -11.04 16.46 -8.18
C TYR A 15 -10.79 15.60 -6.96
N HIS A 16 -11.44 15.91 -5.84
CA HIS A 16 -11.36 15.12 -4.62
C HIS A 16 -11.92 13.72 -4.84
N PHE A 17 -13.09 13.61 -5.48
CA PHE A 17 -13.73 12.34 -5.78
C PHE A 17 -12.88 11.46 -6.71
N LEU A 18 -12.32 12.04 -7.78
CA LEU A 18 -11.45 11.31 -8.71
C LEU A 18 -10.16 10.82 -8.02
N LEU A 19 -9.51 11.68 -7.24
CA LEU A 19 -8.30 11.31 -6.49
C LEU A 19 -8.60 10.23 -5.45
N TYR A 20 -9.71 10.34 -4.73
CA TYR A 20 -10.15 9.32 -3.78
C TYR A 20 -10.42 7.98 -4.49
N SER A 21 -11.17 7.99 -5.59
CA SER A 21 -11.51 6.79 -6.37
C SER A 21 -10.26 6.11 -6.90
N PHE A 22 -9.30 6.87 -7.43
CA PHE A 22 -8.00 6.36 -7.87
C PHE A 22 -7.21 5.74 -6.71
N THR A 23 -7.13 6.44 -5.58
CA THR A 23 -6.33 6.00 -4.43
C THR A 23 -6.92 4.74 -3.79
N PHE A 24 -8.20 4.78 -3.43
CA PHE A 24 -8.86 3.62 -2.80
C PHE A 24 -9.00 2.46 -3.77
N GLY A 25 -9.56 2.72 -4.97
CA GLY A 25 -9.78 1.68 -5.99
C GLY A 25 -8.47 1.05 -6.45
N GLY A 26 -7.46 1.86 -6.75
CA GLY A 26 -6.15 1.38 -7.18
C GLY A 26 -5.44 0.54 -6.12
N THR A 27 -5.41 1.01 -4.86
CA THR A 27 -4.74 0.28 -3.77
C THR A 27 -5.47 -1.00 -3.40
N ALA A 28 -6.79 -0.98 -3.32
CA ALA A 28 -7.61 -2.15 -3.04
C ALA A 28 -7.53 -3.20 -4.18
N PHE A 29 -7.70 -2.76 -5.42
CA PHE A 29 -7.63 -3.64 -6.59
C PHE A 29 -6.25 -4.29 -6.73
N TYR A 30 -5.18 -3.50 -6.58
CA TYR A 30 -3.83 -4.05 -6.63
C TYR A 30 -3.59 -5.09 -5.53
N SER A 31 -3.96 -4.79 -4.28
CA SER A 31 -3.69 -5.67 -3.14
C SER A 31 -4.51 -6.96 -3.16
N TRP A 32 -5.79 -6.88 -3.53
CA TRP A 32 -6.70 -8.03 -3.39
C TRP A 32 -6.93 -8.79 -4.68
N VAL A 33 -6.65 -8.19 -5.83
CA VAL A 33 -6.86 -8.84 -7.14
C VAL A 33 -5.54 -9.05 -7.86
N VAL A 34 -4.81 -7.97 -8.17
CA VAL A 34 -3.62 -8.05 -9.03
C VAL A 34 -2.51 -8.83 -8.35
N SER A 35 -2.12 -8.46 -7.13
CA SER A 35 -0.98 -9.09 -6.44
C SER A 35 -1.16 -10.60 -6.21
N PRO A 36 -2.33 -11.12 -5.75
CA PRO A 36 -2.57 -12.56 -5.66
C PRO A 36 -2.54 -13.30 -7.02
N ILE A 37 -3.05 -12.68 -8.08
CA ILE A 37 -3.02 -13.27 -9.42
C ILE A 37 -1.57 -13.38 -9.91
N VAL A 38 -0.83 -12.29 -9.82
CA VAL A 38 0.57 -12.24 -10.27
C VAL A 38 1.45 -13.19 -9.46
N PHE A 39 1.24 -13.27 -8.14
CA PHE A 39 1.93 -14.24 -7.26
C PHE A 39 1.72 -15.69 -7.68
N LYS A 40 0.51 -16.04 -8.15
CA LYS A 40 0.18 -17.40 -8.60
C LYS A 40 0.67 -17.71 -10.02
N ARG A 41 0.91 -16.71 -10.86
CA ARG A 41 1.19 -16.86 -12.28
C ARG A 41 2.66 -16.71 -12.65
N LEU A 42 3.41 -15.87 -11.90
CA LEU A 42 4.82 -15.62 -12.18
C LEU A 42 5.73 -16.52 -11.34
N PRO A 43 6.90 -16.93 -11.88
CA PRO A 43 7.98 -17.45 -11.07
C PRO A 43 8.34 -16.50 -9.91
N ARG A 44 8.79 -17.06 -8.79
CA ARG A 44 9.05 -16.26 -7.57
C ARG A 44 10.04 -15.13 -7.79
N GLU A 45 11.04 -15.34 -8.64
CA GLU A 45 12.03 -14.31 -8.94
C GLU A 45 11.42 -13.15 -9.73
N GLU A 46 10.67 -13.44 -10.79
CA GLU A 46 9.99 -12.43 -11.60
C GLU A 46 8.93 -11.67 -10.80
N PHE A 47 8.11 -12.38 -10.02
CA PHE A 47 7.17 -11.76 -9.09
C PHE A 47 7.88 -10.79 -8.16
N SER A 48 8.98 -11.24 -7.59
CA SER A 48 9.76 -10.46 -6.65
C SER A 48 10.41 -9.23 -7.29
N ASN A 49 10.89 -9.35 -8.52
CA ASN A 49 11.44 -8.25 -9.31
C ASN A 49 10.34 -7.21 -9.61
N LEU A 50 9.19 -7.67 -10.11
CA LEU A 50 8.03 -6.80 -10.34
C LEU A 50 7.64 -6.02 -9.08
N GLN A 51 7.51 -6.69 -7.93
CA GLN A 51 7.13 -6.05 -6.68
C GLN A 51 8.15 -5.01 -6.20
N SER A 52 9.44 -5.24 -6.47
CA SER A 52 10.49 -4.28 -6.10
C SER A 52 10.36 -2.93 -6.81
N HIS A 53 9.76 -2.91 -7.99
CA HIS A 53 9.48 -1.69 -8.76
C HIS A 53 8.10 -1.09 -8.45
N VAL A 54 7.10 -1.93 -8.21
CA VAL A 54 5.73 -1.48 -7.97
C VAL A 54 5.53 -0.93 -6.56
N PHE A 55 6.07 -1.58 -5.53
CA PHE A 55 5.80 -1.18 -4.14
C PHE A 55 6.28 0.23 -3.76
N PRO A 56 7.44 0.75 -4.23
CA PRO A 56 7.80 2.14 -3.96
C PRO A 56 6.74 3.13 -4.47
N CYS A 57 6.23 2.94 -5.68
CA CYS A 57 5.17 3.77 -6.26
C CYS A 57 3.84 3.57 -5.50
N TYR A 58 3.48 2.32 -5.22
CA TYR A 58 2.26 1.95 -4.51
C TYR A 58 2.18 2.60 -3.13
N PHE A 59 3.21 2.42 -2.29
CA PHE A 59 3.26 3.03 -0.96
C PHE A 59 3.47 4.55 -1.02
N GLY A 60 4.10 5.07 -2.08
CA GLY A 60 4.15 6.50 -2.36
C GLY A 60 2.76 7.08 -2.56
N VAL A 61 1.94 6.49 -3.43
CA VAL A 61 0.54 6.90 -3.62
C VAL A 61 -0.24 6.80 -2.31
N GLN A 62 -0.10 5.69 -1.56
CA GLN A 62 -0.79 5.49 -0.29
C GLN A 62 -0.38 6.49 0.80
N THR A 63 0.85 7.04 0.72
CA THR A 63 1.36 8.06 1.64
C THR A 63 0.86 9.46 1.26
N PHE A 64 1.05 9.87 0.01
CA PHE A 64 0.86 11.25 -0.40
C PHE A 64 -0.58 11.57 -0.81
N ALA A 65 -1.29 10.63 -1.45
CA ALA A 65 -2.65 10.92 -1.90
C ALA A 65 -3.64 11.21 -0.74
N PRO A 66 -3.63 10.49 0.41
CA PRO A 66 -4.48 10.87 1.54
C PRO A 66 -4.16 12.24 2.13
N ALA A 67 -2.89 12.67 2.10
CA ALA A 67 -2.51 14.02 2.53
C ALA A 67 -3.09 15.09 1.58
N VAL A 68 -3.00 14.86 0.26
CA VAL A 68 -3.63 15.73 -0.74
C VAL A 68 -5.14 15.75 -0.57
N LEU A 69 -5.78 14.59 -0.34
CA LEU A 69 -7.22 14.49 -0.06
C LEU A 69 -7.63 15.34 1.15
N ALA A 70 -6.81 15.35 2.21
CA ALA A 70 -7.09 16.20 3.37
C ALA A 70 -7.04 17.70 3.01
N LEU A 71 -6.08 18.12 2.17
CA LEU A 71 -5.90 19.52 1.76
C LEU A 71 -7.02 20.02 0.83
N ILE A 72 -7.50 19.17 -0.08
CA ILE A 72 -8.53 19.54 -1.07
C ILE A 72 -9.95 19.07 -0.67
N SER A 73 -10.15 18.67 0.59
CA SER A 73 -11.46 18.19 1.05
C SER A 73 -12.56 19.22 0.78
N PRO A 74 -13.67 18.82 0.14
CA PRO A 74 -14.84 19.68 -0.02
C PRO A 74 -15.70 19.76 1.25
N LEU A 75 -15.44 18.84 2.20
CA LEU A 75 -16.17 18.76 3.45
C LEU A 75 -15.49 19.60 4.54
N LYS A 76 -16.27 20.07 5.50
CA LYS A 76 -15.72 20.69 6.72
C LYS A 76 -14.82 19.69 7.44
N PHE A 77 -13.73 20.21 8.01
CA PHE A 77 -12.79 19.39 8.78
C PHE A 77 -13.53 18.65 9.91
N CYS A 78 -13.29 17.35 10.00
CA CYS A 78 -13.79 16.51 11.06
C CYS A 78 -12.63 15.64 11.57
N PRO A 79 -12.35 15.60 12.90
CA PRO A 79 -11.26 14.79 13.46
C PRO A 79 -11.37 13.31 13.05
N PHE A 80 -12.56 12.76 12.92
CA PHE A 80 -12.78 11.38 12.49
C PHE A 80 -12.27 11.15 11.06
N THR A 81 -12.73 11.97 10.10
CA THR A 81 -12.32 11.83 8.68
C THR A 81 -10.84 12.18 8.49
N GLY A 82 -10.35 13.19 9.19
CA GLY A 82 -8.94 13.54 9.22
C GLY A 82 -8.07 12.41 9.78
N GLY A 83 -8.51 11.76 10.85
CA GLY A 83 -7.84 10.60 11.45
C GLY A 83 -7.76 9.39 10.51
N LEU A 84 -8.81 9.12 9.72
CA LEU A 84 -8.82 8.05 8.71
C LEU A 84 -7.81 8.30 7.59
N LEU A 85 -7.74 9.53 7.07
CA LEU A 85 -6.75 9.91 6.06
C LEU A 85 -5.33 9.86 6.64
N ALA A 86 -5.15 10.34 7.87
CA ALA A 86 -3.86 10.28 8.57
C ALA A 86 -3.42 8.82 8.80
N ALA A 87 -4.31 7.93 9.24
CA ALA A 87 -4.01 6.51 9.43
C ALA A 87 -3.54 5.85 8.12
N SER A 88 -4.20 6.16 6.99
CA SER A 88 -3.78 5.66 5.68
C SER A 88 -2.41 6.22 5.26
N ALA A 89 -2.20 7.54 5.39
CA ALA A 89 -0.93 8.17 5.04
C ALA A 89 0.24 7.67 5.88
N ILE A 90 0.05 7.56 7.19
CA ILE A 90 1.07 7.06 8.13
C ILE A 90 1.38 5.59 7.85
N GLY A 91 0.37 4.76 7.59
CA GLY A 91 0.58 3.36 7.23
C GLY A 91 1.35 3.20 5.92
N GLY A 92 1.04 4.02 4.90
CA GLY A 92 1.82 4.09 3.67
C GLY A 92 3.27 4.50 3.92
N LEU A 93 3.48 5.52 4.76
CA LEU A 93 4.81 6.00 5.12
C LEU A 93 5.63 4.94 5.87
N ILE A 94 5.04 4.28 6.87
CA ILE A 94 5.69 3.18 7.61
C ILE A 94 6.15 2.08 6.65
N ASN A 95 5.29 1.71 5.68
CA ASN A 95 5.66 0.74 4.66
C ASN A 95 6.77 1.27 3.75
N LEU A 96 6.65 2.50 3.25
CA LEU A 96 7.57 3.08 2.26
C LEU A 96 9.00 3.22 2.80
N VAL A 97 9.16 3.83 3.99
CA VAL A 97 10.46 4.20 4.53
C VAL A 97 11.02 3.21 5.56
N GLY A 98 10.16 2.38 6.14
CA GLY A 98 10.54 1.42 7.19
C GLY A 98 10.54 -0.02 6.69
N LEU A 99 9.35 -0.57 6.47
CA LEU A 99 9.19 -2.01 6.25
C LEU A 99 9.69 -2.47 4.87
N LEU A 100 9.47 -1.67 3.82
CA LEU A 100 9.93 -2.01 2.47
C LEU A 100 11.47 -2.13 2.38
N PRO A 101 12.28 -1.17 2.88
CA PRO A 101 13.74 -1.32 2.89
C PRO A 101 14.22 -2.54 3.69
N VAL A 102 13.63 -2.77 4.87
CA VAL A 102 13.98 -3.92 5.72
C VAL A 102 13.67 -5.24 4.99
N CYS A 103 12.50 -5.37 4.40
CA CYS A 103 12.12 -6.56 3.62
C CYS A 103 13.06 -6.77 2.42
N LYS A 104 13.46 -5.68 1.75
CA LYS A 104 14.42 -5.73 0.64
C LYS A 104 15.77 -6.28 1.09
N THR A 105 16.35 -5.73 2.15
CA THR A 105 17.65 -6.17 2.70
C THR A 105 17.60 -7.64 3.14
N LEU A 106 16.54 -8.06 3.84
CA LEU A 106 16.41 -9.46 4.26
C LEU A 106 16.27 -10.42 3.08
N LYS A 107 15.58 -10.00 2.02
CA LYS A 107 15.46 -10.77 0.79
C LYS A 107 16.80 -10.88 0.06
N GLU A 108 17.54 -9.77 -0.05
CA GLU A 108 18.87 -9.77 -0.67
C GLU A 108 19.82 -10.71 0.10
N LYS A 109 19.81 -10.65 1.44
CA LYS A 109 20.57 -11.56 2.29
C LYS A 109 20.19 -13.03 2.05
N LYS A 110 18.88 -13.32 1.98
CA LYS A 110 18.39 -14.66 1.66
C LYS A 110 18.86 -15.16 0.30
N ASN A 111 18.78 -14.31 -0.74
CA ASN A 111 19.21 -14.65 -2.09
C ASN A 111 20.74 -14.90 -2.14
N LYS A 112 21.52 -14.12 -1.37
CA LYS A 112 22.96 -14.32 -1.24
C LYS A 112 23.30 -15.68 -0.62
N LEU A 113 22.64 -16.06 0.47
CA LEU A 113 22.84 -17.39 1.09
C LEU A 113 22.56 -18.54 0.11
N ILE A 114 21.54 -18.40 -0.74
CA ILE A 114 21.22 -19.37 -1.80
C ILE A 114 22.33 -19.40 -2.85
N ALA A 115 22.79 -18.26 -3.32
CA ALA A 115 23.84 -18.16 -4.34
C ALA A 115 25.18 -18.74 -3.84
N ASP A 116 25.50 -18.52 -2.57
CA ASP A 116 26.70 -18.99 -1.90
C ASP A 116 26.58 -20.47 -1.44
N LYS A 117 25.43 -21.14 -1.71
CA LYS A 117 25.10 -22.53 -1.27
C LYS A 117 25.18 -22.70 0.25
N GLN A 118 24.83 -21.65 1.00
CA GLN A 118 24.78 -21.60 2.47
C GLN A 118 23.34 -21.67 3.00
N ASP A 119 22.37 -21.91 2.12
CA ASP A 119 20.97 -22.06 2.47
C ASP A 119 20.65 -23.38 3.17
N LYS A 120 21.53 -24.41 3.02
CA LYS A 120 21.37 -25.75 3.61
C LYS A 120 22.58 -26.15 4.45
N GLY A 121 22.31 -26.87 5.53
CA GLY A 121 23.31 -27.55 6.32
C GLY A 121 23.81 -28.85 5.68
N ALA A 122 24.76 -29.52 6.31
CA ALA A 122 25.30 -30.79 5.87
C ALA A 122 24.28 -31.95 5.86
N ASP A 123 23.21 -31.80 6.63
CA ASP A 123 22.05 -32.71 6.76
C ASP A 123 20.97 -32.48 5.68
N GLY A 124 21.15 -31.45 4.82
CA GLY A 124 20.18 -31.04 3.79
C GLY A 124 19.05 -30.15 4.29
N GLU A 125 18.95 -29.92 5.60
CA GLU A 125 17.97 -29.03 6.20
C GLU A 125 18.40 -27.54 6.02
N PRO A 126 17.46 -26.58 6.14
CA PRO A 126 17.80 -25.16 6.10
C PRO A 126 18.86 -24.80 7.16
N SER A 127 19.93 -24.12 6.76
CA SER A 127 20.93 -23.65 7.70
C SER A 127 20.29 -22.70 8.75
N GLU A 128 20.86 -22.65 9.95
CA GLU A 128 20.35 -21.79 11.04
C GLU A 128 20.24 -20.32 10.59
N GLU A 129 21.24 -19.83 9.84
CA GLU A 129 21.22 -18.46 9.34
C GLU A 129 20.10 -18.24 8.32
N PHE A 130 19.91 -19.16 7.37
CA PHE A 130 18.85 -19.09 6.37
C PHE A 130 17.47 -19.15 7.02
N ALA A 131 17.27 -20.04 7.99
CA ALA A 131 16.03 -20.15 8.75
C ALA A 131 15.72 -18.86 9.53
N ALA A 132 16.75 -18.30 10.21
CA ALA A 132 16.60 -17.05 10.95
C ALA A 132 16.24 -15.86 10.05
N VAL A 133 16.91 -15.71 8.90
CA VAL A 133 16.61 -14.65 7.92
C VAL A 133 15.22 -14.84 7.32
N THR A 134 14.84 -16.07 7.00
CA THR A 134 13.50 -16.37 6.45
C THR A 134 12.41 -16.06 7.45
N LYS A 135 12.58 -16.38 8.73
CA LYS A 135 11.64 -16.05 9.81
C LYS A 135 11.50 -14.54 9.99
N LYS A 136 12.62 -13.81 10.03
CA LYS A 136 12.60 -12.34 10.11
C LYS A 136 11.87 -11.72 8.92
N PHE A 137 12.18 -12.15 7.70
CA PHE A 137 11.47 -11.68 6.50
C PHE A 137 9.97 -11.92 6.61
N GLY A 138 9.53 -13.12 7.01
CA GLY A 138 8.12 -13.45 7.19
C GLY A 138 7.43 -12.54 8.20
N CYS A 139 8.09 -12.23 9.31
CA CYS A 139 7.56 -11.33 10.33
C CYS A 139 7.38 -9.89 9.79
N TYR A 140 8.43 -9.28 9.23
CA TYR A 140 8.36 -7.91 8.72
C TYR A 140 7.38 -7.79 7.54
N HIS A 141 7.35 -8.79 6.67
CA HIS A 141 6.39 -8.84 5.57
C HIS A 141 4.95 -8.95 6.08
N GLY A 142 4.71 -9.80 7.07
CA GLY A 142 3.38 -9.93 7.70
C GLY A 142 2.91 -8.61 8.34
N VAL A 143 3.80 -7.91 9.06
CA VAL A 143 3.50 -6.58 9.61
C VAL A 143 3.21 -5.57 8.49
N SER A 144 4.00 -5.58 7.41
CA SER A 144 3.77 -4.72 6.25
C SER A 144 2.40 -4.94 5.62
N MET A 145 1.99 -6.20 5.46
CA MET A 145 0.66 -6.55 4.95
C MET A 145 -0.46 -6.06 5.89
N LEU A 146 -0.32 -6.24 7.20
CA LEU A 146 -1.31 -5.78 8.18
C LEU A 146 -1.47 -4.27 8.14
N VAL A 147 -0.36 -3.52 8.14
CA VAL A 147 -0.37 -2.05 8.02
C VAL A 147 -1.04 -1.61 6.72
N ASN A 148 -0.77 -2.31 5.61
CA ASN A 148 -1.42 -2.04 4.33
C ASN A 148 -2.95 -2.27 4.38
N VAL A 149 -3.40 -3.38 4.98
CA VAL A 149 -4.83 -3.67 5.15
C VAL A 149 -5.52 -2.57 5.98
N VAL A 150 -4.91 -2.15 7.09
CA VAL A 150 -5.44 -1.06 7.92
C VAL A 150 -5.53 0.25 7.13
N SER A 151 -4.51 0.57 6.32
CA SER A 151 -4.50 1.77 5.48
C SER A 151 -5.64 1.77 4.45
N ILE A 152 -5.85 0.63 3.76
CA ILE A 152 -6.94 0.50 2.77
C ILE A 152 -8.31 0.52 3.46
N ALA A 153 -8.47 -0.15 4.61
CA ALA A 153 -9.71 -0.14 5.38
C ALA A 153 -10.06 1.29 5.84
N SER A 154 -9.06 2.05 6.30
CA SER A 154 -9.23 3.47 6.66
C SER A 154 -9.74 4.32 5.49
N LEU A 155 -9.19 4.12 4.28
CA LEU A 155 -9.70 4.76 3.06
C LEU A 155 -11.12 4.31 2.72
N GLY A 156 -11.46 3.05 2.90
CA GLY A 156 -12.81 2.54 2.69
C GLY A 156 -13.83 3.21 3.61
N VAL A 157 -13.53 3.29 4.92
CA VAL A 157 -14.38 3.99 5.90
C VAL A 157 -14.46 5.49 5.60
N TYR A 158 -13.34 6.10 5.19
CA TYR A 158 -13.34 7.49 4.73
C TYR A 158 -14.30 7.70 3.56
N GLY A 159 -14.32 6.77 2.58
CA GLY A 159 -15.23 6.84 1.43
C GLY A 159 -16.70 6.82 1.81
N LEU A 160 -17.07 6.01 2.82
CA LEU A 160 -18.44 6.01 3.35
C LEU A 160 -18.80 7.37 3.97
N ALA A 161 -17.87 7.95 4.74
CA ALA A 161 -18.05 9.29 5.33
C ALA A 161 -18.11 10.38 4.25
N LEU A 162 -17.29 10.30 3.21
CA LEU A 162 -17.29 11.20 2.05
C LEU A 162 -18.63 11.14 1.32
N ALA A 163 -19.11 9.95 0.97
CA ALA A 163 -20.42 9.78 0.31
C ALA A 163 -21.56 10.39 1.10
N LYS A 164 -21.60 10.13 2.43
CA LYS A 164 -22.58 10.75 3.33
C LYS A 164 -22.46 12.28 3.40
N GLY A 165 -21.22 12.79 3.34
CA GLY A 165 -20.99 14.24 3.35
C GLY A 165 -21.46 14.91 2.05
N LEU A 166 -21.16 14.31 0.90
CA LEU A 166 -21.55 14.82 -0.42
C LEU A 166 -23.06 14.77 -0.66
N SER A 167 -23.77 13.80 -0.07
CA SER A 167 -25.25 13.72 -0.18
C SER A 167 -26.00 14.86 0.54
N LYS A 168 -25.27 15.72 1.27
CA LYS A 168 -25.84 16.88 2.01
C LYS A 168 -25.48 18.23 1.37
N LEU A 169 -24.68 18.22 0.30
CA LEU A 169 -24.38 19.40 -0.51
C LEU A 169 -25.40 19.62 -1.60
#